data_ae87a3d74e9db1dfcea8bae2c2cdde78
#
_entry.id   ae87a3d74e9db1dfcea8bae2c2cdde78
#
_cell.length_a   1.000
_cell.length_b   1.000
_cell.length_c   1.000
_cell.angle_alpha   90.00
_cell.angle_beta   90.00
_cell.angle_gamma   90.00
#
_symmetry.space_group_name_H-M   'P 1'
#
loop_
_entity.id
_entity.type
_entity.pdbx_description
1 polymer ?
#
loop_
_entity_poly.entity_id
_entity_poly.type
_entity_poly.pdbx_seq_one_letter_code
_entity_poly.pdbx_strand_id
1 'polypeptide(L)'
;DRTNIRNLTLELTDGPCDGMVGDLSFISLRLVLPAIVDCLKDGAWLLPMVKPQFEVGKERLGSGGVVRSPELRKEVTREVAEFALSLGLSMHGAVASPLPGPSGNVEYFLWLKKDGQPTDLARVEEMIDRAVEEGPQ
;
A
#
# COMPACT_ATOMS: atom_id res chain seq x y z
N ASP A 1 1.46 -5.15 -20.97
CA ASP A 1 2.17 -6.29 -20.45
C ASP A 1 1.22 -7.29 -19.79
N ARG A 2 1.47 -8.56 -20.04
CA ARG A 2 0.62 -9.63 -19.54
C ARG A 2 1.10 -10.26 -18.24
N THR A 3 2.23 -9.81 -17.72
CA THR A 3 2.78 -10.36 -16.50
C THR A 3 1.86 -10.02 -15.32
N ASN A 4 1.40 -11.04 -14.62
CA ASN A 4 0.64 -10.83 -13.40
C ASN A 4 1.60 -10.41 -12.31
N ILE A 5 1.34 -9.28 -11.66
CA ILE A 5 2.25 -8.74 -10.64
C ILE A 5 2.47 -9.73 -9.49
N ARG A 6 1.52 -10.61 -9.21
CA ARG A 6 1.69 -11.64 -8.18
C ARG A 6 2.77 -12.65 -8.53
N ASN A 7 3.11 -12.76 -9.80
CA ASN A 7 4.13 -13.69 -10.28
C ASN A 7 5.46 -13.00 -10.57
N LEU A 8 5.61 -11.75 -10.16
CA LEU A 8 6.85 -11.03 -10.34
C LEU A 8 7.97 -11.70 -9.56
N THR A 9 9.06 -12.01 -10.23
CA THR A 9 10.20 -12.70 -9.63
C THR A 9 11.49 -12.00 -9.99
N LEU A 10 12.60 -12.43 -9.38
CA LEU A 10 13.92 -11.89 -9.72
C LEU A 10 14.27 -12.13 -11.18
N GLU A 11 13.82 -13.24 -11.75
CA GLU A 11 14.08 -13.52 -13.17
C GLU A 11 13.38 -12.50 -14.07
N LEU A 12 12.17 -12.09 -13.71
CA LEU A 12 11.42 -11.11 -14.50
C LEU A 12 12.01 -9.72 -14.42
N THR A 13 12.68 -9.41 -13.31
CA THR A 13 13.26 -8.08 -13.10
C THR A 13 14.73 -8.00 -13.39
N ASP A 14 15.34 -9.09 -13.83
CA ASP A 14 16.79 -9.19 -14.04
C ASP A 14 17.57 -8.91 -12.77
N GLY A 15 16.97 -9.22 -11.62
CA GLY A 15 17.63 -9.08 -10.35
C GLY A 15 16.91 -8.09 -9.43
N PRO A 16 17.45 -7.88 -8.23
CA PRO A 16 16.81 -7.00 -7.24
C PRO A 16 16.73 -5.56 -7.70
N CYS A 17 15.65 -4.90 -7.32
CA CYS A 17 15.43 -3.49 -7.62
C CYS A 17 15.82 -2.61 -6.45
N ASP A 18 16.23 -1.38 -6.73
CA ASP A 18 16.58 -0.39 -5.69
C ASP A 18 15.34 0.27 -5.10
N GLY A 19 14.27 0.33 -5.84
CA GLY A 19 13.04 0.92 -5.36
C GLY A 19 11.90 0.71 -6.33
N MET A 20 10.69 1.00 -5.87
CA MET A 20 9.50 0.82 -6.69
C MET A 20 8.45 1.84 -6.31
N VAL A 21 7.87 2.48 -7.33
CA VAL A 21 6.69 3.35 -7.22
C VAL A 21 5.62 2.72 -8.05
N GLY A 22 4.41 2.60 -7.53
CA GLY A 22 3.45 2.00 -8.39
C GLY A 22 2.02 2.02 -7.95
N ASP A 23 1.21 2.12 -8.97
CA ASP A 23 -0.20 1.84 -8.95
C ASP A 23 -0.33 0.37 -9.36
N LEU A 24 -0.34 -0.51 -8.37
CA LEU A 24 -0.41 -1.95 -8.57
C LEU A 24 -1.86 -2.42 -8.62
N SER A 25 -2.68 -1.65 -9.28
CA SER A 25 -4.12 -1.69 -9.17
C SER A 25 -4.77 -2.97 -9.60
N PHE A 26 -6.00 -3.09 -9.17
CA PHE A 26 -7.03 -4.09 -9.40
C PHE A 26 -6.98 -5.28 -8.45
N ILE A 27 -5.96 -5.38 -7.59
CA ILE A 27 -5.93 -6.42 -6.55
C ILE A 27 -5.35 -5.83 -5.25
N SER A 28 -5.61 -6.52 -4.16
CA SER A 28 -5.07 -6.12 -2.86
C SER A 28 -3.56 -6.15 -2.86
N LEU A 29 -2.94 -5.13 -2.26
CA LEU A 29 -1.50 -5.10 -2.07
C LEU A 29 -1.01 -6.29 -1.25
N ARG A 30 -1.83 -6.82 -0.36
CA ARG A 30 -1.45 -7.98 0.43
C ARG A 30 -1.18 -9.22 -0.42
N LEU A 31 -1.73 -9.26 -1.63
CA LEU A 31 -1.48 -10.36 -2.55
C LEU A 31 -0.19 -10.21 -3.34
N VAL A 32 0.28 -8.99 -3.55
CA VAL A 32 1.44 -8.75 -4.42
C VAL A 32 2.69 -8.31 -3.66
N LEU A 33 2.55 -7.73 -2.47
CA LEU A 33 3.70 -7.22 -1.72
C LEU A 33 4.79 -8.27 -1.47
N PRO A 34 4.46 -9.52 -1.10
CA PRO A 34 5.52 -10.49 -0.87
C PRO A 34 6.42 -10.70 -2.08
N ALA A 35 5.84 -10.79 -3.28
CA ALA A 35 6.62 -10.98 -4.50
C ALA A 35 7.46 -9.74 -4.81
N ILE A 36 6.91 -8.54 -4.58
CA ILE A 36 7.63 -7.30 -4.81
C ILE A 36 8.81 -7.18 -3.85
N VAL A 37 8.58 -7.47 -2.57
CA VAL A 37 9.64 -7.39 -1.56
C VAL A 37 10.79 -8.33 -1.90
N ASP A 38 10.46 -9.52 -2.41
CA ASP A 38 11.49 -10.47 -2.82
C ASP A 38 12.37 -9.95 -3.97
N CYS A 39 11.84 -9.00 -4.75
CA CYS A 39 12.59 -8.40 -5.86
C CYS A 39 13.45 -7.21 -5.45
N LEU A 40 13.26 -6.71 -4.23
CA LEU A 40 13.98 -5.51 -3.77
C LEU A 40 15.28 -5.89 -3.07
N LYS A 41 16.29 -5.06 -3.24
CA LYS A 41 17.53 -5.15 -2.48
C LYS A 41 17.28 -4.68 -1.05
N ASP A 42 18.10 -5.19 -0.13
CA ASP A 42 18.09 -4.66 1.24
C ASP A 42 18.43 -3.17 1.20
N GLY A 43 17.66 -2.38 1.93
CA GLY A 43 17.80 -0.93 1.92
C GLY A 43 16.99 -0.23 0.84
N ALA A 44 16.36 -0.97 -0.07
CA ALA A 44 15.54 -0.38 -1.12
C ALA A 44 14.26 0.23 -0.55
N TRP A 45 13.73 1.22 -1.25
CA TRP A 45 12.47 1.86 -0.87
C TRP A 45 11.33 1.39 -1.76
N LEU A 46 10.11 1.63 -1.29
CA LEU A 46 8.89 1.23 -1.99
C LEU A 46 7.80 2.24 -1.69
N LEU A 47 7.11 2.69 -2.73
CA LEU A 47 5.98 3.62 -2.60
C LEU A 47 4.72 3.00 -3.22
N PRO A 48 4.10 2.02 -2.57
CA PRO A 48 2.87 1.44 -3.09
C PRO A 48 1.69 2.35 -2.86
N MET A 49 0.70 2.26 -3.74
CA MET A 49 -0.56 2.97 -3.59
C MET A 49 -1.59 2.02 -3.00
N VAL A 50 -2.10 2.36 -1.83
CA VAL A 50 -3.19 1.63 -1.20
C VAL A 50 -4.51 2.11 -1.78
N LYS A 51 -5.29 1.18 -2.28
CA LYS A 51 -6.61 1.46 -2.83
C LYS A 51 -7.64 0.82 -1.91
N PRO A 52 -8.24 1.60 -0.99
CA PRO A 52 -9.14 1.02 0.02
C PRO A 52 -10.25 0.15 -0.58
N GLN A 53 -10.74 0.53 -1.75
CA GLN A 53 -11.80 -0.23 -2.42
C GLN A 53 -11.40 -1.67 -2.75
N PHE A 54 -10.10 -1.96 -2.85
CA PHE A 54 -9.61 -3.31 -3.11
C PHE A 54 -9.11 -4.01 -1.86
N GLU A 55 -9.12 -3.30 -0.72
CA GLU A 55 -8.63 -3.88 0.54
C GLU A 55 -9.75 -4.24 1.51
N VAL A 56 -10.94 -3.66 1.35
CA VAL A 56 -12.00 -3.78 2.35
C VAL A 56 -12.76 -5.10 2.31
N GLY A 57 -12.72 -5.82 1.20
CA GLY A 57 -13.59 -6.98 1.04
C GLY A 57 -15.02 -6.56 0.69
N LYS A 58 -15.78 -7.50 0.16
CA LYS A 58 -17.11 -7.22 -0.38
C LYS A 58 -18.10 -6.76 0.69
N GLU A 59 -18.03 -7.33 1.89
CA GLU A 59 -18.97 -7.02 2.96
C GLU A 59 -18.84 -5.58 3.49
N ARG A 60 -17.67 -4.99 3.34
CA ARG A 60 -17.43 -3.62 3.83
C ARG A 60 -17.48 -2.57 2.74
N LEU A 61 -17.57 -3.01 1.47
CA LEU A 61 -17.56 -2.09 0.34
C LEU A 61 -18.91 -1.44 0.17
N GLY A 62 -18.93 -0.12 0.08
CA GLY A 62 -20.15 0.64 -0.12
C GLY A 62 -20.71 0.49 -1.53
N SER A 63 -21.92 0.99 -1.72
CA SER A 63 -22.57 0.96 -3.01
C SER A 63 -21.75 1.75 -4.05
N GLY A 64 -21.70 1.25 -5.27
CA GLY A 64 -20.93 1.86 -6.34
C GLY A 64 -19.42 1.61 -6.25
N GLY A 65 -18.98 0.72 -5.34
CA GLY A 65 -17.57 0.38 -5.22
C GLY A 65 -16.74 1.48 -4.58
N VAL A 66 -17.34 2.31 -3.73
CA VAL A 66 -16.66 3.44 -3.11
C VAL A 66 -16.58 3.28 -1.60
N VAL A 67 -15.41 3.48 -1.05
CA VAL A 67 -15.18 3.50 0.40
C VAL A 67 -15.32 4.95 0.86
N ARG A 68 -16.45 5.28 1.47
CA ARG A 68 -16.75 6.66 1.85
C ARG A 68 -16.35 7.02 3.27
N SER A 69 -16.25 6.02 4.15
CA SER A 69 -15.97 6.26 5.56
C SER A 69 -14.49 6.55 5.79
N PRO A 70 -14.13 7.72 6.34
CA PRO A 70 -12.73 7.98 6.72
C PRO A 70 -12.19 6.95 7.70
N GLU A 71 -13.03 6.49 8.63
CA GLU A 71 -12.60 5.48 9.61
C GLU A 71 -12.25 4.17 8.93
N LEU A 72 -13.03 3.77 7.94
CA LEU A 72 -12.75 2.54 7.20
C LEU A 72 -11.49 2.69 6.35
N ARG A 73 -11.27 3.87 5.76
CA ARG A 73 -10.03 4.15 5.02
C ARG A 73 -8.81 4.01 5.93
N LYS A 74 -8.90 4.55 7.15
CA LYS A 74 -7.82 4.43 8.14
C LYS A 74 -7.57 2.97 8.49
N GLU A 75 -8.63 2.24 8.74
CA GLU A 75 -8.53 0.84 9.17
C GLU A 75 -7.85 -0.02 8.10
N VAL A 76 -8.31 0.04 6.85
CA VAL A 76 -7.75 -0.82 5.80
C VAL A 76 -6.34 -0.40 5.42
N THR A 77 -6.04 0.90 5.44
CA THR A 77 -4.69 1.37 5.15
C THR A 77 -3.73 0.91 6.24
N ARG A 78 -4.16 0.93 7.50
CA ARG A 78 -3.36 0.42 8.60
C ARG A 78 -3.13 -1.08 8.46
N GLU A 79 -4.16 -1.83 8.06
CA GLU A 79 -4.00 -3.28 7.84
C GLU A 79 -2.95 -3.59 6.79
N VAL A 80 -2.94 -2.83 5.70
CA VAL A 80 -1.92 -3.00 4.66
C VAL A 80 -0.54 -2.63 5.18
N ALA A 81 -0.44 -1.52 5.92
CA ALA A 81 0.83 -1.08 6.49
C ALA A 81 1.39 -2.13 7.46
N GLU A 82 0.55 -2.65 8.34
CA GLU A 82 0.99 -3.68 9.31
C GLU A 82 1.44 -4.94 8.59
N PHE A 83 0.75 -5.32 7.53
CA PHE A 83 1.18 -6.46 6.73
C PHE A 83 2.56 -6.20 6.11
N ALA A 84 2.77 -5.00 5.58
CA ALA A 84 4.07 -4.63 5.00
C ALA A 84 5.18 -4.73 6.04
N LEU A 85 4.91 -4.27 7.27
CA LEU A 85 5.90 -4.38 8.35
C LEU A 85 6.25 -5.83 8.65
N SER A 86 5.27 -6.74 8.52
CA SER A 86 5.52 -8.17 8.75
C SER A 86 6.46 -8.77 7.71
N LEU A 87 6.65 -8.09 6.59
CA LEU A 87 7.56 -8.53 5.51
C LEU A 87 8.96 -7.94 5.66
N GLY A 88 9.27 -7.28 6.76
CA GLY A 88 10.59 -6.69 6.98
C GLY A 88 10.74 -5.28 6.45
N LEU A 89 9.62 -4.61 6.17
CA LEU A 89 9.65 -3.21 5.73
C LEU A 89 9.44 -2.29 6.92
N SER A 90 10.07 -1.12 6.89
CA SER A 90 9.79 -0.04 7.83
C SER A 90 8.96 1.02 7.12
N MET A 91 8.18 1.80 7.89
CA MET A 91 7.31 2.82 7.33
C MET A 91 7.80 4.21 7.72
N HIS A 92 7.91 5.07 6.72
CA HIS A 92 8.48 6.42 6.89
C HIS A 92 7.46 7.52 6.61
N GLY A 93 6.34 7.21 6.01
CA GLY A 93 5.32 8.21 5.74
C GLY A 93 4.09 7.63 5.07
N ALA A 94 3.05 8.43 5.03
CA ALA A 94 1.82 8.14 4.31
C ALA A 94 1.23 9.45 3.83
N VAL A 95 0.66 9.45 2.63
CA VAL A 95 0.05 10.65 2.07
C VAL A 95 -1.09 10.25 1.14
N ALA A 96 -2.17 11.03 1.16
CA ALA A 96 -3.26 10.82 0.22
C ALA A 96 -2.83 11.25 -1.18
N SER A 97 -3.21 10.45 -2.18
CA SER A 97 -3.02 10.86 -3.57
C SER A 97 -3.88 12.08 -3.86
N PRO A 98 -3.33 13.11 -4.52
CA PRO A 98 -4.14 14.27 -4.90
C PRO A 98 -5.13 13.97 -6.03
N LEU A 99 -4.92 12.86 -6.74
CA LEU A 99 -5.81 12.46 -7.83
C LEU A 99 -6.78 11.40 -7.33
N PRO A 100 -8.09 11.57 -7.56
CA PRO A 100 -9.04 10.55 -7.15
C PRO A 100 -8.88 9.28 -7.98
N GLY A 101 -9.14 8.14 -7.34
CA GLY A 101 -9.19 6.86 -8.02
C GLY A 101 -10.54 6.66 -8.69
N PRO A 102 -10.79 5.44 -9.18
CA PRO A 102 -12.06 5.12 -9.82
C PRO A 102 -13.25 5.43 -8.91
N SER A 103 -14.30 6.00 -9.50
CA SER A 103 -15.54 6.37 -8.80
C SER A 103 -15.31 7.36 -7.67
N GLY A 104 -14.19 8.08 -7.67
CA GLY A 104 -13.87 9.07 -6.66
C GLY A 104 -13.28 8.51 -5.38
N ASN A 105 -12.86 7.25 -5.38
CA ASN A 105 -12.17 6.68 -4.21
C ASN A 105 -10.90 7.44 -3.89
N VAL A 106 -10.65 7.67 -2.60
CA VAL A 106 -9.41 8.28 -2.14
C VAL A 106 -8.38 7.18 -1.96
N GLU A 107 -7.19 7.39 -2.48
CA GLU A 107 -6.10 6.41 -2.43
C GLU A 107 -4.89 7.01 -1.73
N TYR A 108 -4.04 6.14 -1.16
CA TYR A 108 -2.96 6.59 -0.30
C TYR A 108 -1.64 5.96 -0.70
N PHE A 109 -0.55 6.75 -0.72
CA PHE A 109 0.79 6.21 -0.87
C PHE A 109 1.38 5.94 0.51
N LEU A 110 2.08 4.82 0.63
CA LEU A 110 2.88 4.53 1.80
C LEU A 110 4.36 4.60 1.40
N TRP A 111 5.18 5.19 2.25
CA TRP A 111 6.63 5.22 2.03
C TRP A 111 7.27 4.17 2.92
N LEU A 112 7.78 3.10 2.29
CA LEU A 112 8.31 1.94 2.97
C LEU A 112 9.76 1.72 2.56
N LYS A 113 10.52 1.03 3.42
CA LYS A 113 11.91 0.72 3.14
C LYS A 113 12.21 -0.71 3.58
N LYS A 114 12.94 -1.47 2.75
CA LYS A 114 13.30 -2.85 3.06
C LYS A 114 14.61 -2.86 3.85
N ASP A 115 14.53 -2.56 5.14
CA ASP A 115 15.71 -2.47 5.98
C ASP A 115 15.64 -3.33 7.25
N GLY A 116 14.56 -4.09 7.42
CA GLY A 116 14.39 -4.94 8.57
C GLY A 116 14.21 -4.21 9.89
N GLN A 117 14.08 -2.89 9.87
CA GLN A 117 13.94 -2.11 11.08
C GLN A 117 12.47 -2.07 11.51
N PRO A 118 12.20 -2.15 12.81
CA PRO A 118 10.82 -2.07 13.27
C PRO A 118 10.30 -0.63 13.19
N THR A 119 8.98 -0.50 13.04
CA THR A 119 8.32 0.79 13.12
C THR A 119 7.28 0.69 14.24
N ASP A 120 7.25 1.67 15.13
CA ASP A 120 6.28 1.72 16.21
C ASP A 120 4.87 1.80 15.62
N LEU A 121 3.99 0.91 16.05
CA LEU A 121 2.62 0.87 15.55
C LEU A 121 1.86 2.15 15.86
N ALA A 122 2.15 2.81 16.98
CA ALA A 122 1.52 4.10 17.28
C ALA A 122 1.92 5.16 16.26
N ARG A 123 3.16 5.12 15.78
CA ARG A 123 3.61 6.03 14.75
C ARG A 123 2.96 5.73 13.39
N VAL A 124 2.80 4.44 13.07
CA VAL A 124 2.08 4.04 11.86
C VAL A 124 0.67 4.59 11.88
N GLU A 125 -0.03 4.42 12.99
CA GLU A 125 -1.39 4.91 13.16
C GLU A 125 -1.46 6.43 13.00
N GLU A 126 -0.52 7.16 13.61
CA GLU A 126 -0.46 8.61 13.50
C GLU A 126 -0.25 9.07 12.06
N MET A 127 0.67 8.42 11.34
CA MET A 127 0.93 8.77 9.94
C MET A 127 -0.30 8.54 9.06
N ILE A 128 -1.00 7.44 9.28
CA ILE A 128 -2.18 7.11 8.49
C ILE A 128 -3.34 8.04 8.85
N ASP A 129 -3.56 8.29 10.13
CA ASP A 129 -4.63 9.21 10.56
C ASP A 129 -4.43 10.59 9.92
N ARG A 130 -3.20 11.08 9.92
CA ARG A 130 -2.90 12.37 9.32
C ARG A 130 -3.15 12.35 7.80
N ALA A 131 -2.73 11.28 7.12
CA ALA A 131 -2.94 11.18 5.67
C ALA A 131 -4.42 11.23 5.31
N VAL A 132 -5.25 10.55 6.08
CA VAL A 132 -6.68 10.53 5.84
C VAL A 132 -7.31 11.88 6.19
N GLU A 133 -6.91 12.48 7.30
CA GLU A 133 -7.49 13.75 7.75
C GLU A 133 -7.10 14.93 6.88
N GLU A 134 -5.87 14.94 6.38
CA GLU A 134 -5.37 16.02 5.53
C GLU A 134 -5.67 15.82 4.05
N GLY A 135 -6.08 14.63 3.67
CA GLY A 135 -6.39 14.32 2.28
C GLY A 135 -7.84 14.62 1.93
N PRO A 136 -8.23 14.28 0.69
CA PRO A 136 -9.62 14.44 0.25
C PRO A 136 -10.58 13.66 1.12
N GLN A 137 -11.79 14.16 1.28
CA GLN A 137 -12.83 13.52 2.08
C GLN A 137 -13.94 12.84 1.20
#